data_40d3cef5f7abd28860cbbcf9dd510cd8
#
_entry.id   40d3cef5f7abd28860cbbcf9dd510cd8
#
_cell.length_a   1.000
_cell.length_b   1.000
_cell.length_c   1.000
_cell.angle_alpha   90.00
_cell.angle_beta   90.00
_cell.angle_gamma   90.00
#
_symmetry.space_group_name_H-M   'P 1'
#
loop_
_entity.id
_entity.type
_entity.pdbx_description
1 polymer ?
#
loop_
_entity_poly.entity_id
_entity_poly.type
_entity_poly.pdbx_seq_one_letter_code
_entity_poly.pdbx_strand_id
1 'polypeptide(L)'
;MPGAGQHPPPAAAPDGRRSPAGLPREYRAGAGRTAPVVVAAVLAAVGAGLPVWAAPDVAGWVQWLVALVLGGLCAWFAAGAARAATVADADGLRVRGFLRVSRLPWSEVQDIRTEANPAAGTQRRAPLRVSHAYGPRGRRVALRYVDDARVDLDREIAFLRRVWRERRGDTWTPEAGVARRIAHGESLRSAVAVGVASAMLSFVPLAVLMLLPLFGAVPAPVAGVLTPWAVMGLGVPAAFGTGAALSYRRARRAGGRGL
;
A
#
# COMPACT_ATOMS: atom_id res chain seq x y z
N MET A 1 -49.28 16.97 -57.57
CA MET A 1 -48.79 17.45 -56.26
C MET A 1 -48.37 16.24 -55.46
N PRO A 2 -47.07 15.89 -55.32
CA PRO A 2 -46.64 14.76 -54.51
C PRO A 2 -46.44 15.22 -53.08
N GLY A 3 -46.93 14.39 -52.10
CA GLY A 3 -46.94 14.64 -50.69
C GLY A 3 -45.56 14.64 -50.08
N ALA A 4 -45.31 15.63 -49.21
CA ALA A 4 -44.14 15.77 -48.41
C ALA A 4 -44.04 14.62 -47.40
N GLY A 5 -43.02 13.76 -47.56
CA GLY A 5 -42.68 12.73 -46.59
C GLY A 5 -42.20 13.38 -45.28
N GLN A 6 -42.99 13.23 -44.22
CA GLN A 6 -42.58 13.54 -42.87
C GLN A 6 -41.57 12.49 -42.44
N HIS A 7 -40.29 12.88 -42.33
CA HIS A 7 -39.29 12.09 -41.62
C HIS A 7 -39.67 12.06 -40.12
N PRO A 8 -39.74 10.88 -39.51
CA PRO A 8 -39.87 10.80 -38.07
C PRO A 8 -38.64 11.45 -37.39
N PRO A 9 -38.81 12.17 -36.28
CA PRO A 9 -37.71 12.76 -35.57
C PRO A 9 -36.73 11.66 -35.12
N PRO A 10 -35.40 11.93 -35.13
CA PRO A 10 -34.44 10.96 -34.69
C PRO A 10 -34.72 10.55 -33.23
N ALA A 11 -34.72 9.24 -32.99
CA ALA A 11 -34.92 8.66 -31.65
C ALA A 11 -33.98 9.35 -30.68
N ALA A 12 -34.55 9.88 -29.61
CA ALA A 12 -33.78 10.51 -28.53
C ALA A 12 -32.69 9.54 -28.08
N ALA A 13 -31.44 9.99 -28.12
CA ALA A 13 -30.30 9.24 -27.63
C ALA A 13 -30.57 8.80 -26.18
N PRO A 14 -30.22 7.57 -25.80
CA PRO A 14 -30.48 7.06 -24.46
C PRO A 14 -29.84 8.00 -23.43
N ASP A 15 -30.70 8.40 -22.51
CA ASP A 15 -30.52 9.26 -21.37
C ASP A 15 -29.05 9.34 -20.93
N GLY A 16 -28.41 10.45 -21.25
CA GLY A 16 -27.08 10.75 -20.71
C GLY A 16 -27.19 10.81 -19.19
N ARG A 17 -26.86 9.72 -18.52
CA ARG A 17 -26.78 9.67 -17.06
C ARG A 17 -25.93 10.85 -16.61
N ARG A 18 -26.58 11.89 -16.13
CA ARG A 18 -25.94 13.09 -15.64
C ARG A 18 -24.86 12.64 -14.64
N SER A 19 -23.61 12.92 -14.92
CA SER A 19 -22.55 12.67 -13.93
C SER A 19 -22.94 13.39 -12.64
N PRO A 20 -22.96 12.70 -11.49
CA PRO A 20 -23.24 13.36 -10.24
C PRO A 20 -22.25 14.51 -10.08
N ALA A 21 -22.76 15.68 -9.66
CA ALA A 21 -21.95 16.88 -9.53
C ALA A 21 -20.66 16.55 -8.73
N GLY A 22 -19.51 16.66 -9.39
CA GLY A 22 -18.20 16.39 -8.78
C GLY A 22 -17.41 15.18 -9.32
N LEU A 23 -17.88 14.44 -10.33
CA LEU A 23 -17.08 13.46 -11.06
C LEU A 23 -16.68 14.01 -12.46
N PRO A 24 -15.50 13.64 -13.01
CA PRO A 24 -14.48 12.76 -12.37
C PRO A 24 -13.69 13.48 -11.28
N ARG A 25 -13.30 12.70 -10.24
CA ARG A 25 -12.35 13.17 -9.21
C ARG A 25 -11.04 12.42 -9.31
N GLU A 26 -9.95 13.16 -9.30
CA GLU A 26 -8.62 12.59 -9.37
C GLU A 26 -7.80 12.97 -8.15
N TYR A 27 -7.23 11.96 -7.49
CA TYR A 27 -6.35 12.09 -6.33
C TYR A 27 -4.94 11.70 -6.75
N ARG A 28 -4.02 12.68 -6.75
CA ARG A 28 -2.60 12.47 -7.10
C ARG A 28 -1.67 12.94 -5.99
N ALA A 29 -0.46 12.41 -5.98
CA ALA A 29 0.60 13.00 -5.19
C ALA A 29 0.94 14.40 -5.73
N GLY A 30 0.89 15.41 -4.88
CA GLY A 30 1.48 16.69 -5.24
C GLY A 30 2.99 16.54 -5.48
N ALA A 31 3.53 17.27 -6.47
CA ALA A 31 4.94 17.20 -6.86
C ALA A 31 5.93 17.35 -5.68
N GLY A 32 5.61 18.17 -4.68
CA GLY A 32 6.44 18.37 -3.51
C GLY A 32 6.61 17.17 -2.57
N ARG A 33 5.80 16.10 -2.72
CA ARG A 33 5.87 14.92 -1.85
C ARG A 33 6.52 13.71 -2.52
N THR A 34 6.58 13.68 -3.84
CA THR A 34 7.34 12.66 -4.57
C THR A 34 8.84 12.97 -4.59
N ALA A 35 9.19 14.24 -4.57
CA ALA A 35 10.60 14.68 -4.56
C ALA A 35 11.44 14.05 -3.43
N PRO A 36 11.05 14.09 -2.14
CA PRO A 36 11.88 13.49 -1.08
C PRO A 36 12.05 11.98 -1.21
N VAL A 37 11.06 11.27 -1.76
CA VAL A 37 11.16 9.81 -2.01
C VAL A 37 12.15 9.54 -3.14
N VAL A 38 12.11 10.34 -4.20
CA VAL A 38 13.05 10.24 -5.31
C VAL A 38 14.46 10.59 -4.84
N VAL A 39 14.63 11.66 -4.07
CA VAL A 39 15.92 12.05 -3.50
C VAL A 39 16.49 10.96 -2.59
N ALA A 40 15.66 10.38 -1.70
CA ALA A 40 16.11 9.27 -0.85
C ALA A 40 16.51 8.03 -1.67
N ALA A 41 15.79 7.70 -2.73
CA ALA A 41 16.13 6.59 -3.63
C ALA A 41 17.46 6.86 -4.36
N VAL A 42 17.67 8.09 -4.83
CA VAL A 42 18.92 8.49 -5.49
C VAL A 42 20.09 8.42 -4.50
N LEU A 43 19.93 8.97 -3.29
CA LEU A 43 20.97 8.91 -2.25
C LEU A 43 21.31 7.46 -1.86
N ALA A 44 20.30 6.60 -1.73
CA ALA A 44 20.52 5.17 -1.48
C ALA A 44 21.26 4.49 -2.62
N ALA A 45 20.92 4.81 -3.88
CA ALA A 45 21.59 4.25 -5.05
C ALA A 45 23.05 4.73 -5.14
N VAL A 46 23.31 6.02 -4.88
CA VAL A 46 24.66 6.57 -4.82
C VAL A 46 25.46 5.90 -3.70
N GLY A 47 24.89 5.81 -2.49
CA GLY A 47 25.53 5.15 -1.35
C GLY A 47 25.86 3.68 -1.61
N ALA A 48 24.98 2.95 -2.29
CA ALA A 48 25.21 1.56 -2.68
C ALA A 48 26.25 1.42 -3.82
N GLY A 49 26.32 2.39 -4.70
CA GLY A 49 27.26 2.39 -5.83
C GLY A 49 28.68 2.81 -5.44
N LEU A 50 28.84 3.72 -4.47
CA LEU A 50 30.15 4.27 -4.07
C LEU A 50 31.19 3.21 -3.74
N PRO A 51 30.92 2.13 -2.97
CA PRO A 51 31.91 1.10 -2.67
C PRO A 51 32.41 0.38 -3.94
N VAL A 52 31.50 0.17 -4.92
CA VAL A 52 31.86 -0.47 -6.21
C VAL A 52 32.75 0.44 -7.04
N TRP A 53 32.52 1.76 -7.00
CA TRP A 53 33.34 2.75 -7.70
C TRP A 53 34.69 2.98 -7.03
N ALA A 54 34.74 2.83 -5.69
CA ALA A 54 35.97 2.99 -4.93
C ALA A 54 36.88 1.74 -4.94
N ALA A 55 36.36 0.59 -5.39
CA ALA A 55 37.12 -0.66 -5.42
C ALA A 55 38.06 -0.72 -6.64
N PRO A 56 39.40 -0.73 -6.45
CA PRO A 56 40.35 -0.70 -7.56
C PRO A 56 40.34 -1.99 -8.39
N ASP A 57 39.92 -3.10 -7.79
CA ASP A 57 39.93 -4.43 -8.42
C ASP A 57 38.68 -4.71 -9.26
N VAL A 58 37.68 -3.79 -9.25
CA VAL A 58 36.46 -3.95 -10.02
C VAL A 58 36.62 -3.42 -11.43
N ALA A 59 36.45 -4.30 -12.42
CA ALA A 59 36.53 -3.93 -13.82
C ALA A 59 35.56 -2.77 -14.17
N GLY A 60 36.03 -1.78 -14.95
CA GLY A 60 35.26 -0.58 -15.24
C GLY A 60 33.86 -0.84 -15.85
N TRP A 61 33.72 -1.88 -16.68
CA TRP A 61 32.43 -2.25 -17.24
C TRP A 61 31.41 -2.67 -16.17
N VAL A 62 31.84 -3.29 -15.04
CA VAL A 62 30.99 -3.66 -13.91
C VAL A 62 30.48 -2.39 -13.20
N GLN A 63 31.36 -1.40 -13.02
CA GLN A 63 31.00 -0.11 -12.43
C GLN A 63 29.90 0.57 -13.23
N TRP A 64 30.04 0.62 -14.56
CA TRP A 64 29.02 1.18 -15.46
C TRP A 64 27.73 0.36 -15.47
N LEU A 65 27.80 -0.96 -15.40
CA LEU A 65 26.63 -1.82 -15.30
C LEU A 65 25.85 -1.55 -14.00
N VAL A 66 26.54 -1.44 -12.86
CA VAL A 66 25.92 -1.11 -11.57
C VAL A 66 25.27 0.28 -11.62
N ALA A 67 25.94 1.29 -12.17
CA ALA A 67 25.41 2.63 -12.32
C ALA A 67 24.14 2.63 -13.20
N LEU A 68 24.15 1.91 -14.32
CA LEU A 68 23.00 1.79 -15.22
C LEU A 68 21.80 1.09 -14.54
N VAL A 69 22.05 0.01 -13.82
CA VAL A 69 21.01 -0.73 -13.09
C VAL A 69 20.40 0.14 -11.98
N LEU A 70 21.23 0.78 -11.15
CA LEU A 70 20.76 1.64 -10.07
C LEU A 70 20.05 2.89 -10.61
N GLY A 71 20.59 3.52 -11.64
CA GLY A 71 19.97 4.66 -12.31
C GLY A 71 18.63 4.29 -12.95
N GLY A 72 18.57 3.18 -13.67
CA GLY A 72 17.36 2.63 -14.27
C GLY A 72 16.30 2.30 -13.22
N LEU A 73 16.70 1.70 -12.10
CA LEU A 73 15.81 1.41 -10.98
C LEU A 73 15.25 2.70 -10.36
N CYS A 74 16.09 3.71 -10.11
CA CYS A 74 15.66 5.00 -9.61
C CYS A 74 14.69 5.70 -10.57
N ALA A 75 14.98 5.72 -11.86
CA ALA A 75 14.11 6.30 -12.89
C ALA A 75 12.76 5.57 -12.94
N TRP A 76 12.78 4.25 -12.86
CA TRP A 76 11.58 3.44 -12.83
C TRP A 76 10.72 3.70 -11.58
N PHE A 77 11.35 3.81 -10.40
CA PHE A 77 10.67 4.19 -9.15
C PHE A 77 10.06 5.59 -9.25
N ALA A 78 10.80 6.57 -9.75
CA ALA A 78 10.31 7.93 -9.94
C ALA A 78 9.11 7.99 -10.89
N ALA A 79 9.20 7.31 -12.04
CA ALA A 79 8.11 7.22 -13.00
C ALA A 79 6.87 6.52 -12.42
N GLY A 80 7.07 5.45 -11.65
CA GLY A 80 5.98 4.74 -10.96
C GLY A 80 5.28 5.61 -9.92
N ALA A 81 6.04 6.35 -9.11
CA ALA A 81 5.51 7.28 -8.13
C ALA A 81 4.72 8.43 -8.77
N ALA A 82 5.22 8.98 -9.88
CA ALA A 82 4.56 10.06 -10.62
C ALA A 82 3.23 9.63 -11.28
N ARG A 83 3.14 8.37 -11.71
CA ARG A 83 1.94 7.81 -12.35
C ARG A 83 0.87 7.35 -11.39
N ALA A 84 1.22 7.18 -10.11
CA ALA A 84 0.29 6.71 -9.11
C ALA A 84 -0.84 7.71 -8.88
N ALA A 85 -2.09 7.27 -8.99
CA ALA A 85 -3.29 8.08 -8.81
C ALA A 85 -4.50 7.21 -8.48
N THR A 86 -5.49 7.80 -7.81
CA THR A 86 -6.83 7.25 -7.72
C THR A 86 -7.77 8.15 -8.49
N VAL A 87 -8.55 7.59 -9.40
CA VAL A 87 -9.57 8.29 -10.17
C VAL A 87 -10.91 7.65 -9.86
N ALA A 88 -11.85 8.45 -9.40
CA ALA A 88 -13.25 8.08 -9.30
C ALA A 88 -13.97 8.68 -10.51
N ASP A 89 -14.46 7.83 -11.40
CA ASP A 89 -15.19 8.23 -12.61
C ASP A 89 -16.63 7.71 -12.60
N ALA A 90 -17.34 7.90 -13.71
CA ALA A 90 -18.74 7.47 -13.84
C ALA A 90 -18.90 5.94 -13.74
N ASP A 91 -17.89 5.18 -14.16
CA ASP A 91 -17.94 3.72 -14.27
C ASP A 91 -17.43 3.01 -13.02
N GLY A 92 -16.55 3.67 -12.23
CA GLY A 92 -15.97 3.04 -11.04
C GLY A 92 -14.74 3.75 -10.49
N LEU A 93 -14.00 3.00 -9.72
CA LEU A 93 -12.72 3.40 -9.15
C LEU A 93 -11.57 2.84 -9.98
N ARG A 94 -10.70 3.72 -10.47
CA ARG A 94 -9.48 3.36 -11.17
C ARG A 94 -8.28 3.75 -10.33
N VAL A 95 -7.57 2.77 -9.82
CA VAL A 95 -6.37 3.00 -9.02
C VAL A 95 -5.14 2.63 -9.84
N ARG A 96 -4.34 3.64 -10.17
CA ARG A 96 -3.03 3.46 -10.79
C ARG A 96 -2.00 3.26 -9.70
N GLY A 97 -1.53 2.03 -9.57
CA GLY A 97 -0.42 1.69 -8.68
C GLY A 97 0.92 1.89 -9.38
N PHE A 98 1.97 1.49 -8.68
CA PHE A 98 3.34 1.50 -9.20
C PHE A 98 3.50 0.58 -10.42
N LEU A 99 2.96 -0.64 -10.35
CA LEU A 99 3.09 -1.68 -11.38
C LEU A 99 1.78 -2.04 -12.06
N ARG A 100 0.66 -1.79 -11.41
CA ARG A 100 -0.64 -2.28 -11.85
C ARG A 100 -1.69 -1.18 -11.79
N VAL A 101 -2.58 -1.22 -12.77
CA VAL A 101 -3.82 -0.46 -12.75
C VAL A 101 -4.92 -1.40 -12.27
N SER A 102 -5.56 -1.06 -11.16
CA SER A 102 -6.74 -1.77 -10.67
C SER A 102 -7.96 -0.98 -11.07
N ARG A 103 -8.92 -1.64 -11.71
CA ARG A 103 -10.25 -1.09 -11.99
C ARG A 103 -11.26 -1.83 -11.13
N LEU A 104 -12.16 -1.09 -10.55
CA LEU A 104 -13.23 -1.61 -9.71
C LEU A 104 -14.52 -0.87 -10.06
N PRO A 105 -15.38 -1.46 -10.93
CA PRO A 105 -16.68 -0.90 -11.27
C PRO A 105 -17.53 -0.69 -10.01
N TRP A 106 -18.41 0.33 -10.01
CA TRP A 106 -19.26 0.61 -8.85
C TRP A 106 -20.15 -0.57 -8.47
N SER A 107 -20.60 -1.36 -9.44
CA SER A 107 -21.38 -2.59 -9.22
C SER A 107 -20.62 -3.70 -8.49
N GLU A 108 -19.29 -3.71 -8.59
CA GLU A 108 -18.43 -4.69 -7.94
C GLU A 108 -17.92 -4.22 -6.55
N VAL A 109 -18.07 -2.95 -6.22
CA VAL A 109 -17.66 -2.44 -4.89
C VAL A 109 -18.56 -3.06 -3.83
N GLN A 110 -17.96 -3.71 -2.85
CA GLN A 110 -18.65 -4.32 -1.71
C GLN A 110 -18.64 -3.42 -0.48
N ASP A 111 -17.54 -2.70 -0.27
CA ASP A 111 -17.41 -1.75 0.85
C ASP A 111 -16.29 -0.74 0.59
N ILE A 112 -16.38 0.43 1.22
CA ILE A 112 -15.34 1.46 1.24
C ILE A 112 -15.06 1.81 2.69
N ARG A 113 -13.83 1.55 3.17
CA ARG A 113 -13.44 1.75 4.57
C ARG A 113 -12.20 2.59 4.71
N THR A 114 -12.10 3.21 5.87
CA THR A 114 -10.87 3.84 6.36
C THR A 114 -10.24 2.95 7.44
N GLU A 115 -8.94 2.81 7.39
CA GLU A 115 -8.18 2.02 8.37
C GLU A 115 -7.03 2.87 8.92
N ALA A 116 -6.60 2.55 10.15
CA ALA A 116 -5.38 3.13 10.67
C ALA A 116 -4.19 2.71 9.82
N ASN A 117 -3.30 3.65 9.52
CA ASN A 117 -2.09 3.34 8.76
C ASN A 117 -1.03 2.75 9.70
N PRO A 118 -0.63 1.49 9.53
CA PRO A 118 0.39 0.88 10.40
C PRO A 118 1.76 1.56 10.28
N ALA A 119 2.04 2.27 9.17
CA ALA A 119 3.27 3.01 8.97
C ALA A 119 3.28 4.41 9.64
N ALA A 120 2.16 4.88 10.20
CA ALA A 120 2.08 6.21 10.82
C ALA A 120 3.06 6.39 11.98
N GLY A 121 3.36 5.32 12.73
CA GLY A 121 4.32 5.35 13.83
C GLY A 121 5.79 5.41 13.41
N THR A 122 6.11 5.06 12.17
CA THR A 122 7.50 4.97 11.67
C THR A 122 7.93 6.15 10.81
N GLN A 123 6.99 6.93 10.30
CA GLN A 123 7.25 8.05 9.40
C GLN A 123 6.54 9.32 9.87
N ARG A 124 7.31 10.36 10.21
CA ARG A 124 6.79 11.65 10.73
C ARG A 124 5.69 12.32 9.88
N ARG A 125 5.59 12.00 8.59
CA ARG A 125 4.63 12.58 7.64
C ARG A 125 3.71 11.57 7.00
N ALA A 126 3.68 10.32 7.52
CA ALA A 126 2.73 9.33 7.04
C ALA A 126 1.31 9.74 7.45
N PRO A 127 0.30 9.50 6.59
CA PRO A 127 -1.08 9.67 6.99
C PRO A 127 -1.41 8.76 8.17
N LEU A 128 -2.26 9.22 9.09
CA LEU A 128 -2.72 8.39 10.21
C LEU A 128 -3.78 7.38 9.75
N ARG A 129 -4.62 7.80 8.78
CA ARG A 129 -5.71 7.01 8.24
C ARG A 129 -5.58 6.89 6.73
N VAL A 130 -5.81 5.71 6.22
CA VAL A 130 -5.79 5.39 4.79
C VAL A 130 -7.11 4.75 4.38
N SER A 131 -7.50 4.90 3.12
CA SER A 131 -8.77 4.38 2.63
C SER A 131 -8.58 3.20 1.67
N HIS A 132 -9.54 2.30 1.70
CA HIS A 132 -9.58 1.10 0.87
C HIS A 132 -10.98 0.87 0.33
N ALA A 133 -11.05 0.44 -0.93
CA ALA A 133 -12.25 -0.15 -1.50
C ALA A 133 -12.10 -1.68 -1.52
N TYR A 134 -13.19 -2.36 -1.22
CA TYR A 134 -13.26 -3.81 -1.26
C TYR A 134 -14.13 -4.24 -2.43
N GLY A 135 -13.59 -5.07 -3.28
CA GLY A 135 -14.29 -5.68 -4.42
C GLY A 135 -14.74 -7.10 -4.13
N PRO A 136 -15.11 -7.85 -5.19
CA PRO A 136 -15.57 -9.23 -5.10
C PRO A 136 -14.58 -10.10 -4.31
N ARG A 137 -15.10 -11.09 -3.60
CA ARG A 137 -14.32 -12.02 -2.76
C ARG A 137 -13.48 -11.34 -1.67
N GLY A 138 -13.74 -10.07 -1.33
CA GLY A 138 -12.96 -9.31 -0.36
C GLY A 138 -11.63 -8.78 -0.91
N ARG A 139 -11.48 -8.69 -2.24
CA ARG A 139 -10.28 -8.09 -2.87
C ARG A 139 -10.13 -6.65 -2.42
N ARG A 140 -9.04 -6.35 -1.74
CA ARG A 140 -8.71 -5.01 -1.24
C ARG A 140 -7.99 -4.20 -2.30
N VAL A 141 -8.46 -3.00 -2.55
CA VAL A 141 -7.84 -2.00 -3.42
C VAL A 141 -7.56 -0.76 -2.56
N ALA A 142 -6.29 -0.45 -2.33
CA ALA A 142 -5.91 0.76 -1.61
C ALA A 142 -6.19 1.99 -2.47
N LEU A 143 -7.00 2.92 -1.96
CA LEU A 143 -7.29 4.19 -2.63
C LEU A 143 -6.13 5.15 -2.37
N ARG A 144 -5.18 5.15 -3.30
CA ARG A 144 -3.97 5.96 -3.18
C ARG A 144 -4.33 7.44 -3.16
N TYR A 145 -3.69 8.18 -2.23
CA TYR A 145 -3.88 9.62 -2.06
C TYR A 145 -5.27 10.06 -1.58
N VAL A 146 -6.12 9.10 -1.20
CA VAL A 146 -7.34 9.36 -0.43
C VAL A 146 -7.03 9.04 1.04
N ASP A 147 -6.36 9.96 1.70
CA ASP A 147 -5.85 9.84 3.06
C ASP A 147 -6.02 11.17 3.82
N ASP A 148 -5.98 11.12 5.16
CA ASP A 148 -6.18 12.27 6.05
C ASP A 148 -5.06 13.34 5.98
N ALA A 149 -3.92 13.01 5.39
CA ALA A 149 -2.83 13.97 5.18
C ALA A 149 -3.04 14.85 3.92
N ARG A 150 -4.04 14.53 3.08
CA ARG A 150 -4.24 15.18 1.77
C ARG A 150 -5.62 15.76 1.56
N VAL A 151 -6.62 15.10 2.10
CA VAL A 151 -8.02 15.49 1.93
C VAL A 151 -8.74 15.41 3.28
N ASP A 152 -9.88 16.10 3.40
CA ASP A 152 -10.84 15.81 4.46
C ASP A 152 -11.39 14.39 4.21
N LEU A 153 -10.73 13.42 4.85
CA LEU A 153 -10.96 11.99 4.58
C LEU A 153 -12.40 11.58 4.84
N ASP A 154 -13.01 12.09 5.90
CA ASP A 154 -14.38 11.71 6.27
C ASP A 154 -15.38 12.24 5.25
N ARG A 155 -15.19 13.48 4.79
CA ARG A 155 -15.99 14.10 3.72
C ARG A 155 -15.83 13.36 2.39
N GLU A 156 -14.60 13.02 2.01
CA GLU A 156 -14.34 12.31 0.75
C GLU A 156 -14.88 10.88 0.76
N ILE A 157 -14.74 10.17 1.87
CA ILE A 157 -15.32 8.82 2.01
C ILE A 157 -16.84 8.87 1.98
N ALA A 158 -17.45 9.87 2.64
CA ALA A 158 -18.91 10.06 2.58
C ALA A 158 -19.36 10.33 1.14
N PHE A 159 -18.62 11.15 0.38
CA PHE A 159 -18.86 11.40 -1.04
C PHE A 159 -18.74 10.11 -1.87
N LEU A 160 -17.64 9.37 -1.77
CA LEU A 160 -17.42 8.12 -2.52
C LEU A 160 -18.49 7.06 -2.20
N ARG A 161 -18.89 6.94 -0.93
CA ARG A 161 -19.99 6.04 -0.51
C ARG A 161 -21.34 6.47 -1.07
N ARG A 162 -21.60 7.78 -1.22
CA ARG A 162 -22.81 8.29 -1.86
C ARG A 162 -22.84 7.91 -3.32
N VAL A 163 -21.76 8.23 -4.06
CA VAL A 163 -21.62 7.88 -5.48
C VAL A 163 -21.77 6.38 -5.68
N TRP A 164 -21.13 5.58 -4.84
CA TRP A 164 -21.26 4.13 -4.90
C TRP A 164 -22.71 3.68 -4.73
N ARG A 165 -23.45 4.19 -3.76
CA ARG A 165 -24.88 3.85 -3.55
C ARG A 165 -25.75 4.24 -4.75
N GLU A 166 -25.45 5.36 -5.39
CA GLU A 166 -26.17 5.84 -6.58
C GLU A 166 -25.84 5.02 -7.83
N ARG A 167 -24.62 4.49 -7.92
CA ARG A 167 -24.09 3.83 -9.12
C ARG A 167 -24.00 2.31 -9.07
N ARG A 168 -24.14 1.71 -7.91
CA ARG A 168 -24.05 0.25 -7.76
C ARG A 168 -25.16 -0.53 -8.48
N GLY A 169 -26.27 0.16 -8.84
CA GLY A 169 -27.43 -0.43 -9.51
C GLY A 169 -28.40 -1.10 -8.51
N ASP A 170 -29.66 -1.25 -8.96
CA ASP A 170 -30.73 -1.78 -8.12
C ASP A 170 -30.61 -3.28 -7.86
N THR A 171 -29.91 -4.01 -8.74
CA THR A 171 -29.65 -5.46 -8.64
C THR A 171 -28.46 -5.79 -7.73
N TRP A 172 -27.77 -4.77 -7.19
CA TRP A 172 -26.61 -5.00 -6.35
C TRP A 172 -27.00 -5.68 -5.03
N THR A 173 -26.32 -6.78 -4.72
CA THR A 173 -26.46 -7.49 -3.46
C THR A 173 -25.09 -7.68 -2.81
N PRO A 174 -25.00 -7.61 -1.46
CA PRO A 174 -23.74 -7.91 -0.78
C PRO A 174 -23.36 -9.37 -1.00
N GLU A 175 -22.12 -9.61 -1.43
CA GLU A 175 -21.62 -10.97 -1.61
C GLU A 175 -21.50 -11.69 -0.26
N ALA A 176 -22.12 -12.86 -0.14
CA ALA A 176 -22.12 -13.64 1.09
C ALA A 176 -20.69 -13.97 1.56
N GLY A 177 -20.40 -13.73 2.83
CA GLY A 177 -19.10 -14.02 3.43
C GLY A 177 -17.99 -13.02 3.14
N VAL A 178 -18.19 -12.00 2.28
CA VAL A 178 -17.17 -10.96 2.04
C VAL A 178 -16.82 -10.24 3.33
N ALA A 179 -17.79 -9.88 4.16
CA ALA A 179 -17.53 -9.21 5.44
C ALA A 179 -16.59 -10.03 6.35
N ARG A 180 -16.78 -11.36 6.41
CA ARG A 180 -15.88 -12.27 7.14
C ARG A 180 -14.47 -12.32 6.54
N ARG A 181 -14.37 -12.38 5.20
CA ARG A 181 -13.08 -12.37 4.50
C ARG A 181 -12.31 -11.07 4.72
N ILE A 182 -13.01 -9.94 4.71
CA ILE A 182 -12.44 -8.63 5.02
C ILE A 182 -11.90 -8.61 6.45
N ALA A 183 -12.72 -8.98 7.45
CA ALA A 183 -12.31 -9.00 8.86
C ALA A 183 -11.12 -9.96 9.12
N HIS A 184 -11.11 -11.13 8.49
CA HIS A 184 -9.99 -12.07 8.58
C HIS A 184 -8.71 -11.49 7.94
N GLY A 185 -8.83 -10.89 6.77
CA GLY A 185 -7.71 -10.23 6.10
C GLY A 185 -7.16 -9.03 6.88
N GLU A 186 -7.99 -8.26 7.59
CA GLU A 186 -7.57 -7.17 8.47
C GLU A 186 -6.77 -7.69 9.67
N SER A 187 -7.25 -8.75 10.33
CA SER A 187 -6.56 -9.35 11.46
C SER A 187 -5.19 -9.93 11.08
N LEU A 188 -5.09 -10.59 9.93
CA LEU A 188 -3.84 -11.13 9.44
C LEU A 188 -2.82 -10.04 9.10
N ARG A 189 -3.26 -8.96 8.43
CA ARG A 189 -2.37 -7.83 8.10
C ARG A 189 -1.87 -7.11 9.34
N SER A 190 -2.75 -6.90 10.33
CA SER A 190 -2.35 -6.34 11.62
C SER A 190 -1.29 -7.23 12.30
N ALA A 191 -1.49 -8.55 12.27
CA ALA A 191 -0.52 -9.50 12.84
C ALA A 191 0.83 -9.42 12.11
N VAL A 192 0.84 -9.39 10.78
CA VAL A 192 2.07 -9.25 9.98
C VAL A 192 2.76 -7.91 10.26
N ALA A 193 2.01 -6.81 10.30
CA ALA A 193 2.58 -5.48 10.58
C ALA A 193 3.25 -5.42 11.96
N VAL A 194 2.59 -5.98 12.99
CA VAL A 194 3.18 -6.06 14.34
C VAL A 194 4.38 -7.00 14.34
N GLY A 195 4.34 -8.12 13.63
CA GLY A 195 5.47 -9.04 13.50
C GLY A 195 6.70 -8.36 12.88
N VAL A 196 6.51 -7.62 11.78
CA VAL A 196 7.59 -6.84 11.15
C VAL A 196 8.14 -5.77 12.10
N ALA A 197 7.27 -5.02 12.79
CA ALA A 197 7.70 -4.02 13.75
C ALA A 197 8.51 -4.65 14.91
N SER A 198 8.07 -5.81 15.41
CA SER A 198 8.79 -6.56 16.47
C SER A 198 10.16 -7.04 15.98
N ALA A 199 10.23 -7.55 14.75
CA ALA A 199 11.50 -7.98 14.14
C ALA A 199 12.47 -6.80 13.97
N MET A 200 11.97 -5.64 13.49
CA MET A 200 12.79 -4.43 13.36
C MET A 200 13.28 -3.90 14.72
N LEU A 201 12.39 -3.90 15.74
CA LEU A 201 12.75 -3.44 17.08
C LEU A 201 13.77 -4.37 17.76
N SER A 202 13.70 -5.68 17.49
CA SER A 202 14.64 -6.66 18.03
C SER A 202 16.02 -6.64 17.34
N PHE A 203 16.12 -6.02 16.16
CA PHE A 203 17.38 -5.98 15.40
C PHE A 203 18.50 -5.31 16.18
N VAL A 204 18.26 -4.17 16.84
CA VAL A 204 19.28 -3.45 17.60
C VAL A 204 19.80 -4.28 18.79
N PRO A 205 18.94 -4.79 19.70
CA PRO A 205 19.44 -5.61 20.82
C PRO A 205 20.11 -6.90 20.34
N LEU A 206 19.65 -7.51 19.25
CA LEU A 206 20.31 -8.69 18.68
C LEU A 206 21.69 -8.36 18.10
N ALA A 207 21.82 -7.22 17.43
CA ALA A 207 23.11 -6.73 16.93
C ALA A 207 24.09 -6.44 18.08
N VAL A 208 23.61 -5.81 19.16
CA VAL A 208 24.42 -5.58 20.36
C VAL A 208 24.84 -6.92 20.98
N LEU A 209 23.94 -7.88 21.12
CA LEU A 209 24.24 -9.22 21.63
C LEU A 209 25.32 -9.93 20.80
N MET A 210 25.27 -9.76 19.47
CA MET A 210 26.26 -10.32 18.56
C MET A 210 27.66 -9.70 18.76
N LEU A 211 27.72 -8.43 19.18
CA LEU A 211 29.00 -7.73 19.41
C LEU A 211 29.63 -8.01 20.78
N LEU A 212 28.85 -8.51 21.75
CA LEU A 212 29.37 -8.78 23.13
C LEU A 212 30.61 -9.66 23.16
N PRO A 213 30.76 -10.74 22.38
CA PRO A 213 31.97 -11.55 22.35
C PRO A 213 33.23 -10.79 22.00
N LEU A 214 33.13 -9.72 21.14
CA LEU A 214 34.26 -8.89 20.72
C LEU A 214 34.86 -8.07 21.90
N PHE A 215 34.05 -7.80 22.90
CA PHE A 215 34.49 -7.05 24.11
C PHE A 215 34.92 -7.94 25.29
N GLY A 216 35.05 -9.27 25.06
CA GLY A 216 35.42 -10.21 26.10
C GLY A 216 34.39 -10.38 27.23
N ALA A 217 33.18 -9.83 27.04
CA ALA A 217 32.12 -9.81 28.05
C ALA A 217 31.36 -11.15 28.19
N VAL A 218 31.71 -12.17 27.37
CA VAL A 218 30.96 -13.44 27.33
C VAL A 218 31.92 -14.61 27.49
N PRO A 219 31.60 -15.62 28.37
CA PRO A 219 32.38 -16.84 28.49
C PRO A 219 32.49 -17.61 27.17
N ALA A 220 33.64 -18.23 26.95
CA ALA A 220 33.94 -18.92 25.69
C ALA A 220 32.87 -19.90 25.17
N PRO A 221 32.23 -20.75 26.04
CA PRO A 221 31.18 -21.67 25.55
C PRO A 221 29.93 -20.95 25.06
N VAL A 222 29.62 -19.77 25.62
CA VAL A 222 28.47 -18.96 25.20
C VAL A 222 28.79 -18.18 23.92
N ALA A 223 30.01 -17.71 23.78
CA ALA A 223 30.47 -17.02 22.55
C ALA A 223 30.34 -17.90 21.31
N GLY A 224 30.55 -19.22 21.43
CA GLY A 224 30.36 -20.17 20.33
C GLY A 224 28.92 -20.31 19.86
N VAL A 225 27.93 -20.02 20.71
CA VAL A 225 26.50 -20.03 20.35
C VAL A 225 26.03 -18.69 19.79
N LEU A 226 26.68 -17.58 20.20
CA LEU A 226 26.36 -16.22 19.73
C LEU A 226 26.94 -15.93 18.35
N THR A 227 26.77 -16.86 17.41
CA THR A 227 27.19 -16.65 16.04
C THR A 227 26.20 -15.74 15.29
N PRO A 228 26.67 -14.96 14.29
CA PRO A 228 25.78 -14.12 13.47
C PRO A 228 24.58 -14.88 12.91
N TRP A 229 24.80 -16.11 12.47
CA TRP A 229 23.78 -16.99 11.91
C TRP A 229 22.75 -17.44 12.95
N ALA A 230 23.18 -17.79 14.17
CA ALA A 230 22.28 -18.19 15.23
C ALA A 230 21.46 -16.99 15.74
N VAL A 231 22.11 -15.86 16.02
CA VAL A 231 21.46 -14.67 16.58
C VAL A 231 20.47 -14.04 15.57
N MET A 232 20.91 -13.82 14.33
CA MET A 232 20.06 -13.20 13.30
C MET A 232 19.10 -14.22 12.66
N GLY A 233 19.56 -15.44 12.42
CA GLY A 233 18.76 -16.47 11.76
C GLY A 233 17.65 -17.05 12.62
N LEU A 234 17.78 -17.05 13.94
CA LEU A 234 16.74 -17.52 14.88
C LEU A 234 16.06 -16.36 15.61
N GLY A 235 16.82 -15.36 16.05
CA GLY A 235 16.30 -14.26 16.87
C GLY A 235 15.30 -13.38 16.13
N VAL A 236 15.58 -12.99 14.90
CA VAL A 236 14.68 -12.15 14.09
C VAL A 236 13.38 -12.87 13.73
N PRO A 237 13.39 -14.11 13.21
CA PRO A 237 12.15 -14.87 12.98
C PRO A 237 11.35 -15.15 14.25
N ALA A 238 12.03 -15.43 15.39
CA ALA A 238 11.36 -15.63 16.67
C ALA A 238 10.63 -14.36 17.13
N ALA A 239 11.28 -13.19 17.04
CA ALA A 239 10.68 -11.92 17.38
C ALA A 239 9.48 -11.59 16.46
N PHE A 240 9.61 -11.84 15.15
CA PHE A 240 8.52 -11.72 14.19
C PHE A 240 7.34 -12.62 14.57
N GLY A 241 7.60 -13.93 14.76
CA GLY A 241 6.57 -14.92 15.07
C GLY A 241 5.84 -14.61 16.37
N THR A 242 6.57 -14.21 17.41
CA THR A 242 6.00 -13.84 18.71
C THR A 242 5.11 -12.60 18.59
N GLY A 243 5.59 -11.54 17.93
CA GLY A 243 4.82 -10.31 17.72
C GLY A 243 3.55 -10.56 16.91
N ALA A 244 3.66 -11.30 15.81
CA ALA A 244 2.54 -11.68 14.97
C ALA A 244 1.50 -12.53 15.71
N ALA A 245 1.93 -13.54 16.47
CA ALA A 245 1.04 -14.43 17.23
C ALA A 245 0.28 -13.68 18.31
N LEU A 246 0.95 -12.81 19.07
CA LEU A 246 0.33 -12.00 20.12
C LEU A 246 -0.72 -11.02 19.53
N SER A 247 -0.39 -10.36 18.43
CA SER A 247 -1.32 -9.46 17.75
C SER A 247 -2.54 -10.20 17.23
N TYR A 248 -2.35 -11.34 16.58
CA TYR A 248 -3.43 -12.17 16.07
C TYR A 248 -4.38 -12.66 17.18
N ARG A 249 -3.80 -13.13 18.30
CA ARG A 249 -4.60 -13.56 19.47
C ARG A 249 -5.41 -12.41 20.08
N ARG A 250 -4.84 -11.19 20.17
CA ARG A 250 -5.55 -9.99 20.65
C ARG A 250 -6.71 -9.62 19.72
N ALA A 251 -6.48 -9.61 18.40
CA ALA A 251 -7.52 -9.30 17.42
C ALA A 251 -8.70 -10.29 17.49
N ARG A 252 -8.43 -11.59 17.64
CA ARG A 252 -9.48 -12.61 17.81
C ARG A 252 -10.29 -12.44 19.09
N ARG A 253 -9.64 -12.09 20.21
CA ARG A 253 -10.35 -11.84 21.49
C ARG A 253 -11.22 -10.61 21.44
N ALA A 254 -10.80 -9.55 20.74
CA ALA A 254 -11.60 -8.34 20.55
C ALA A 254 -12.84 -8.59 19.66
N GLY A 255 -12.69 -9.37 18.58
CA GLY A 255 -13.81 -9.72 17.71
C GLY A 255 -14.85 -10.67 18.31
N GLY A 256 -14.48 -11.49 19.31
CA GLY A 256 -15.39 -12.40 20.00
C GLY A 256 -16.24 -11.76 21.10
N ARG A 257 -16.01 -10.50 21.46
CA ARG A 257 -16.77 -9.79 22.48
C ARG A 257 -17.93 -8.94 21.92
N GLY A 258 -18.09 -8.90 20.61
CA GLY A 258 -19.08 -8.10 19.89
C GLY A 258 -20.23 -8.94 19.26
N LEU A 259 -20.34 -10.21 19.62
CA LEU A 259 -21.46 -11.11 19.30
C LEU A 259 -22.17 -11.51 20.59
#